data_70205527205dee9eb492411befe8cf07
#
_entry.id   70205527205dee9eb492411befe8cf07
#
_cell.length_a   1.000
_cell.length_b   1.000
_cell.length_c   1.000
_cell.angle_alpha   90.00
_cell.angle_beta   90.00
_cell.angle_gamma   90.00
#
_symmetry.space_group_name_H-M   'P 1'
#
loop_
_entity.id
_entity.type
_entity.pdbx_description
1 polymer ?
#
loop_
_entity_poly.entity_id
_entity_poly.type
_entity_poly.pdbx_seq_one_letter_code
_entity_poly.pdbx_strand_id
1 'polypeptide(L)'
;MNLISVSESNEYLESSINYIQSIWAGESSKMVYEDCIKHSLDLSQALPRWYLLVDGDRTVGCAGLITNDFISRMDLYPWVCALYVEKGYRGQGYGELLLNKAKIDARNGGFKNLYLCTDHTGYYEKYGFEYIGTGYHPWGESSRIYRSTL
;
A
#
# COMPACT_ATOMS: atom_id res chain seq x y z
N MET A 1 -8.32 -16.10 -7.66
CA MET A 1 -7.65 -14.86 -7.26
C MET A 1 -6.70 -15.13 -6.10
N ASN A 2 -5.42 -14.79 -6.28
CA ASN A 2 -4.41 -14.97 -5.25
C ASN A 2 -3.85 -13.64 -4.78
N LEU A 3 -3.75 -13.47 -3.47
CA LEU A 3 -3.02 -12.37 -2.87
C LEU A 3 -1.59 -12.83 -2.58
N ILE A 4 -0.62 -12.14 -3.16
CA ILE A 4 0.81 -12.46 -3.05
C ILE A 4 1.48 -11.42 -2.16
N SER A 5 2.21 -11.87 -1.15
CA SER A 5 3.17 -11.02 -0.43
C SER A 5 4.54 -11.22 -1.07
N VAL A 6 5.12 -10.15 -1.61
CA VAL A 6 6.39 -10.24 -2.35
C VAL A 6 7.52 -10.76 -1.46
N SER A 7 7.51 -10.40 -0.17
CA SER A 7 8.50 -10.87 0.79
C SER A 7 8.44 -12.38 1.06
N GLU A 8 7.28 -13.00 0.84
CA GLU A 8 7.08 -14.44 1.04
C GLU A 8 7.20 -15.23 -0.27
N SER A 9 7.18 -14.55 -1.41
CA SER A 9 7.21 -15.15 -2.74
C SER A 9 8.14 -14.36 -3.65
N ASN A 10 9.45 -14.55 -3.46
CA ASN A 10 10.50 -13.76 -4.10
C ASN A 10 10.49 -13.84 -5.63
N GLU A 11 9.91 -14.90 -6.20
CA GLU A 11 9.74 -15.03 -7.65
C GLU A 11 8.88 -13.92 -8.26
N TYR A 12 8.09 -13.23 -7.46
CA TYR A 12 7.28 -12.10 -7.90
C TYR A 12 7.99 -10.74 -7.81
N LEU A 13 9.25 -10.70 -7.37
CA LEU A 13 9.95 -9.43 -7.16
C LEU A 13 9.95 -8.56 -8.41
N GLU A 14 10.43 -9.10 -9.52
CA GLU A 14 10.59 -8.32 -10.75
C GLU A 14 9.24 -7.94 -11.36
N SER A 15 8.28 -8.85 -11.37
CA SER A 15 6.95 -8.56 -11.87
C SER A 15 6.22 -7.52 -11.00
N SER A 16 6.45 -7.53 -9.69
CA SER A 16 5.87 -6.53 -8.79
C SER A 16 6.45 -5.14 -9.04
N ILE A 17 7.77 -5.05 -9.22
CA ILE A 17 8.42 -3.78 -9.55
C ILE A 17 7.84 -3.20 -10.84
N ASN A 18 7.80 -4.00 -11.89
CA ASN A 18 7.28 -3.58 -13.18
C ASN A 18 5.82 -3.16 -13.12
N TYR A 19 4.98 -3.94 -12.45
CA TYR A 19 3.56 -3.65 -12.35
C TYR A 19 3.31 -2.35 -11.56
N ILE A 20 3.91 -2.24 -10.39
CA ILE A 20 3.70 -1.09 -9.51
C ILE A 20 4.23 0.19 -10.15
N GLN A 21 5.40 0.12 -10.80
CA GLN A 21 5.91 1.25 -11.56
C GLN A 21 4.96 1.66 -12.68
N SER A 22 4.37 0.71 -13.39
CA SER A 22 3.45 1.00 -14.49
C SER A 22 2.19 1.74 -14.05
N ILE A 23 1.74 1.50 -12.82
CA ILE A 23 0.55 2.14 -12.26
C ILE A 23 0.88 3.48 -11.61
N TRP A 24 1.96 3.55 -10.83
CA TRP A 24 2.19 4.65 -9.90
C TRP A 24 3.41 5.53 -10.21
N ALA A 25 4.41 5.02 -10.92
CA ALA A 25 5.65 5.77 -11.10
C ALA A 25 5.61 6.71 -12.30
N GLY A 26 6.16 7.91 -12.10
CA GLY A 26 6.62 8.75 -13.19
C GLY A 26 8.11 8.51 -13.45
N GLU A 27 8.71 9.22 -14.41
CA GLU A 27 10.13 9.03 -14.73
C GLU A 27 11.05 9.27 -13.52
N SER A 28 10.75 10.28 -12.72
CA SER A 28 11.59 10.66 -11.58
C SER A 28 11.39 9.76 -10.35
N SER A 29 10.34 8.94 -10.31
CA SER A 29 10.02 8.12 -9.14
C SER A 29 10.18 6.62 -9.35
N LYS A 30 10.60 6.17 -10.55
CA LYS A 30 10.79 4.73 -10.82
C LYS A 30 11.73 4.07 -9.82
N MET A 31 12.86 4.68 -9.55
CA MET A 31 13.85 4.10 -8.64
C MET A 31 13.40 4.12 -7.19
N VAL A 32 12.52 5.05 -6.81
CA VAL A 32 11.92 5.04 -5.47
C VAL A 32 11.13 3.75 -5.24
N TYR A 33 10.29 3.37 -6.21
CA TYR A 33 9.52 2.14 -6.12
C TYR A 33 10.40 0.90 -6.21
N GLU A 34 11.32 0.84 -7.16
CA GLU A 34 12.21 -0.31 -7.30
C GLU A 34 12.99 -0.58 -6.02
N ASP A 35 13.63 0.45 -5.47
CA ASP A 35 14.43 0.32 -4.26
C ASP A 35 13.59 -0.08 -3.05
N CYS A 36 12.44 0.56 -2.87
CA CYS A 36 11.52 0.23 -1.78
C CYS A 36 11.02 -1.22 -1.86
N ILE A 37 10.65 -1.67 -3.05
CA ILE A 37 10.14 -3.03 -3.24
C ILE A 37 11.24 -4.06 -3.01
N LYS A 38 12.46 -3.80 -3.48
CA LYS A 38 13.62 -4.68 -3.22
C LYS A 38 13.88 -4.84 -1.73
N HIS A 39 13.76 -3.78 -0.96
CA HIS A 39 13.98 -3.83 0.49
C HIS A 39 12.84 -4.45 1.28
N SER A 40 11.71 -4.77 0.63
CA SER A 40 10.65 -5.53 1.27
C SER A 40 10.99 -7.01 1.48
N LEU A 41 12.06 -7.49 0.87
CA LEU A 41 12.50 -8.89 1.01
C LEU A 41 13.17 -9.15 2.36
N ASP A 42 13.59 -8.13 3.07
CA ASP A 42 14.20 -8.27 4.39
C ASP A 42 13.13 -8.51 5.46
N LEU A 43 12.96 -9.79 5.84
CA LEU A 43 11.97 -10.20 6.83
C LEU A 43 12.38 -9.85 8.27
N SER A 44 13.61 -9.38 8.50
CA SER A 44 14.04 -8.91 9.82
C SER A 44 13.43 -7.54 10.16
N GLN A 45 12.93 -6.82 9.15
CA GLN A 45 12.25 -5.54 9.32
C GLN A 45 10.74 -5.71 9.11
N ALA A 46 9.94 -4.98 9.88
CA ALA A 46 8.49 -4.99 9.72
C ALA A 46 8.02 -4.31 8.43
N LEU A 47 8.80 -3.35 7.95
CA LEU A 47 8.50 -2.52 6.77
C LEU A 47 9.72 -2.46 5.85
N PRO A 48 9.54 -2.19 4.55
CA PRO A 48 8.25 -2.15 3.84
C PRO A 48 7.71 -3.55 3.51
N ARG A 49 6.44 -3.60 3.10
CA ARG A 49 5.81 -4.81 2.55
C ARG A 49 5.05 -4.44 1.30
N TRP A 50 5.05 -5.33 0.30
CA TRP A 50 4.36 -5.09 -0.96
C TRP A 50 3.54 -6.29 -1.36
N TYR A 51 2.37 -6.03 -1.96
CA TYR A 51 1.37 -7.04 -2.26
C TYR A 51 0.90 -6.94 -3.70
N LEU A 52 0.58 -8.09 -4.28
CA LEU A 52 -0.05 -8.20 -5.58
C LEU A 52 -1.34 -9.00 -5.48
N LEU A 53 -2.30 -8.66 -6.32
CA LEU A 53 -3.42 -9.52 -6.64
C LEU A 53 -3.16 -10.14 -8.00
N VAL A 54 -3.22 -11.46 -8.07
CA VAL A 54 -2.90 -12.21 -9.29
C VAL A 54 -4.06 -13.12 -9.66
N ASP A 55 -4.55 -12.98 -10.89
CA ASP A 55 -5.58 -13.82 -11.47
C ASP A 55 -4.92 -14.69 -12.55
N GLY A 56 -4.67 -15.98 -12.23
CA GLY A 56 -3.87 -16.84 -13.08
C GLY A 56 -2.45 -16.28 -13.27
N ASP A 57 -2.10 -15.92 -14.50
CA ASP A 57 -0.80 -15.34 -14.83
C ASP A 57 -0.82 -13.81 -14.86
N ARG A 58 -1.98 -13.20 -14.59
CA ARG A 58 -2.17 -11.77 -14.72
C ARG A 58 -2.19 -11.06 -13.38
N THR A 59 -1.34 -10.06 -13.21
CA THR A 59 -1.42 -9.16 -12.06
C THR A 59 -2.52 -8.13 -12.30
N VAL A 60 -3.43 -7.99 -11.33
CA VAL A 60 -4.63 -7.14 -11.45
C VAL A 60 -4.81 -6.15 -10.32
N GLY A 61 -3.88 -6.09 -9.40
CA GLY A 61 -3.92 -5.13 -8.30
C GLY A 61 -2.65 -5.15 -7.48
N CYS A 62 -2.48 -4.13 -6.65
CA CYS A 62 -1.34 -3.99 -5.77
C CYS A 62 -1.64 -3.10 -4.57
N ALA A 63 -0.79 -3.19 -3.56
CA ALA A 63 -0.72 -2.25 -2.45
C ALA A 63 0.65 -2.34 -1.80
N GLY A 64 1.00 -1.33 -1.01
CA GLY A 64 2.21 -1.33 -0.20
C GLY A 64 1.90 -0.95 1.24
N LEU A 65 2.80 -1.33 2.13
CA LEU A 65 2.81 -0.96 3.54
C LEU A 65 4.18 -0.38 3.84
N ILE A 66 4.23 0.92 4.10
CA ILE A 66 5.48 1.69 4.19
C ILE A 66 5.52 2.59 5.42
N THR A 67 6.69 3.14 5.70
CA THR A 67 6.91 3.98 6.88
C THR A 67 6.25 5.34 6.73
N ASN A 68 6.33 5.98 5.57
CA ASN A 68 5.71 7.28 5.31
C ASN A 68 5.38 7.40 3.82
N ASP A 69 4.20 7.90 3.50
CA ASP A 69 3.71 8.04 2.12
C ASP A 69 3.91 9.47 1.60
N PHE A 70 5.14 10.00 1.72
CA PHE A 70 5.51 11.35 1.26
C PHE A 70 4.59 12.42 1.82
N ILE A 71 4.32 12.36 3.12
CA ILE A 71 3.35 13.23 3.78
C ILE A 71 3.93 13.77 5.09
N SER A 72 3.53 14.97 5.47
CA SER A 72 4.10 15.75 6.57
C SER A 72 3.97 15.11 7.95
N ARG A 73 3.02 14.20 8.15
CA ARG A 73 2.78 13.56 9.44
C ARG A 73 3.77 12.42 9.67
N MET A 74 5.02 12.79 9.90
CA MET A 74 6.13 11.85 10.16
C MET A 74 6.01 11.15 11.51
N ASP A 75 5.15 11.66 12.39
CA ASP A 75 4.80 11.04 13.68
C ASP A 75 3.85 9.85 13.54
N LEU A 76 3.22 9.68 12.38
CA LEU A 76 2.26 8.59 12.13
C LEU A 76 2.87 7.55 11.20
N TYR A 77 2.77 6.28 11.56
CA TYR A 77 3.23 5.15 10.75
C TYR A 77 2.63 3.84 11.29
N PRO A 78 2.53 2.77 10.47
CA PRO A 78 2.85 2.71 9.05
C PRO A 78 1.69 3.19 8.16
N TRP A 79 1.95 3.31 6.86
CA TRP A 79 0.98 3.78 5.86
C TRP A 79 0.70 2.72 4.81
N VAL A 80 -0.57 2.54 4.46
CA VAL A 80 -0.93 1.86 3.20
C VAL A 80 -0.70 2.84 2.07
N CYS A 81 -0.06 2.38 1.02
CA CYS A 81 0.18 3.18 -0.18
C CYS A 81 -0.12 2.38 -1.44
N ALA A 82 -0.21 3.07 -2.56
CA ALA A 82 -0.27 2.48 -3.89
C ALA A 82 -1.38 1.43 -4.06
N LEU A 83 -2.51 1.61 -3.38
CA LEU A 83 -3.65 0.71 -3.49
C LEU A 83 -4.29 0.87 -4.88
N TYR A 84 -4.34 -0.22 -5.63
CA TYR A 84 -4.92 -0.23 -6.96
C TYR A 84 -5.53 -1.59 -7.28
N VAL A 85 -6.71 -1.56 -7.89
CA VAL A 85 -7.36 -2.75 -8.46
C VAL A 85 -7.78 -2.40 -9.89
N GLU A 86 -7.43 -3.25 -10.85
CA GLU A 86 -7.79 -3.06 -12.25
C GLU A 86 -9.30 -2.86 -12.41
N LYS A 87 -9.68 -2.00 -13.34
CA LYS A 87 -11.07 -1.57 -13.52
C LYS A 87 -12.05 -2.75 -13.66
N GLY A 88 -11.68 -3.78 -14.39
CA GLY A 88 -12.54 -4.95 -14.61
C GLY A 88 -12.70 -5.84 -13.37
N TYR A 89 -11.93 -5.61 -12.34
CA TYR A 89 -11.95 -6.40 -11.09
C TYR A 89 -12.51 -5.64 -9.90
N ARG A 90 -12.94 -4.39 -10.09
CA ARG A 90 -13.48 -3.55 -9.02
C ARG A 90 -14.90 -3.97 -8.63
N GLY A 91 -15.31 -3.61 -7.41
CA GLY A 91 -16.64 -3.93 -6.90
C GLY A 91 -16.81 -5.37 -6.43
N GLN A 92 -15.73 -6.12 -6.25
CA GLN A 92 -15.72 -7.53 -5.84
C GLN A 92 -14.99 -7.78 -4.52
N GLY A 93 -14.64 -6.73 -3.79
CA GLY A 93 -13.97 -6.83 -2.48
C GLY A 93 -12.45 -7.03 -2.53
N TYR A 94 -11.81 -6.89 -3.68
CA TYR A 94 -10.37 -7.12 -3.79
C TYR A 94 -9.54 -6.02 -3.13
N GLY A 95 -10.01 -4.78 -3.14
CA GLY A 95 -9.38 -3.71 -2.38
C GLY A 95 -9.38 -3.98 -0.88
N GLU A 96 -10.47 -4.55 -0.38
CA GLU A 96 -10.58 -4.96 1.02
C GLU A 96 -9.58 -6.07 1.36
N LEU A 97 -9.35 -7.03 0.46
CA LEU A 97 -8.34 -8.08 0.67
C LEU A 97 -6.96 -7.47 0.86
N LEU A 98 -6.58 -6.49 0.04
CA LEU A 98 -5.31 -5.79 0.16
C LEU A 98 -5.21 -5.02 1.46
N LEU A 99 -6.25 -4.28 1.83
CA LEU A 99 -6.29 -3.53 3.09
C LEU A 99 -6.18 -4.46 4.31
N ASN A 100 -6.89 -5.58 4.29
CA ASN A 100 -6.86 -6.55 5.39
C ASN A 100 -5.47 -7.19 5.53
N LYS A 101 -4.80 -7.49 4.42
CA LYS A 101 -3.42 -8.01 4.48
C LYS A 101 -2.47 -6.99 5.10
N ALA A 102 -2.58 -5.73 4.71
CA ALA A 102 -1.79 -4.66 5.30
C ALA A 102 -2.05 -4.51 6.80
N LYS A 103 -3.31 -4.62 7.23
CA LYS A 103 -3.67 -4.59 8.67
C LYS A 103 -3.03 -5.74 9.43
N ILE A 104 -3.08 -6.96 8.87
CA ILE A 104 -2.49 -8.15 9.50
C ILE A 104 -0.98 -7.96 9.66
N ASP A 105 -0.30 -7.55 8.60
CA ASP A 105 1.15 -7.37 8.63
C ASP A 105 1.57 -6.22 9.58
N ALA A 106 0.81 -5.13 9.60
CA ALA A 106 1.06 -4.03 10.53
C ALA A 106 0.88 -4.48 11.99
N ARG A 107 -0.18 -5.23 12.28
CA ARG A 107 -0.40 -5.79 13.62
C ARG A 107 0.72 -6.74 14.01
N ASN A 108 1.12 -7.63 13.13
CA ASN A 108 2.21 -8.57 13.38
C ASN A 108 3.57 -7.86 13.55
N GLY A 109 3.72 -6.70 12.94
CA GLY A 109 4.89 -5.84 13.11
C GLY A 109 4.91 -5.06 14.43
N GLY A 110 3.87 -5.19 15.26
CA GLY A 110 3.79 -4.53 16.55
C GLY A 110 3.15 -3.12 16.51
N PHE A 111 2.61 -2.72 15.38
CA PHE A 111 1.95 -1.42 15.24
C PHE A 111 0.51 -1.46 15.78
N LYS A 112 0.06 -0.35 16.34
CA LYS A 112 -1.28 -0.22 16.93
C LYS A 112 -2.29 0.41 15.99
N ASN A 113 -1.82 1.12 14.98
CA ASN A 113 -2.65 1.85 14.02
C ASN A 113 -2.08 1.68 12.62
N LEU A 114 -2.95 1.83 11.64
CA LEU A 114 -2.60 1.85 10.22
C LEU A 114 -3.18 3.12 9.62
N TYR A 115 -2.39 3.81 8.80
CA TYR A 115 -2.76 5.09 8.20
C TYR A 115 -2.80 4.99 6.67
N LEU A 116 -3.58 5.86 6.06
CA LEU A 116 -3.52 6.11 4.63
C LEU A 116 -3.88 7.57 4.36
N CYS A 117 -3.46 8.08 3.22
CA CYS A 117 -3.85 9.40 2.74
C CYS A 117 -4.53 9.26 1.37
N THR A 118 -5.56 10.08 1.16
CA THR A 118 -6.39 10.01 -0.04
C THR A 118 -7.19 11.29 -0.22
N ASP A 119 -7.68 11.52 -1.44
CA ASP A 119 -8.66 12.56 -1.72
C ASP A 119 -10.09 12.02 -1.71
N HIS A 120 -10.27 10.71 -1.63
CA HIS A 120 -11.59 10.08 -1.60
C HIS A 120 -12.26 10.24 -0.24
N THR A 121 -13.59 10.32 -0.27
CA THR A 121 -14.45 10.32 0.92
C THR A 121 -15.46 9.18 0.79
N GLY A 122 -15.81 8.56 1.93
CA GLY A 122 -16.84 7.52 1.97
C GLY A 122 -16.39 6.13 1.57
N TYR A 123 -15.19 5.96 1.02
CA TYR A 123 -14.69 4.64 0.59
C TYR A 123 -14.04 3.89 1.76
N TYR A 124 -13.03 4.49 2.39
CA TYR A 124 -12.24 3.83 3.42
C TYR A 124 -12.97 3.69 4.75
N GLU A 125 -13.96 4.51 5.01
CA GLU A 125 -14.81 4.40 6.19
C GLU A 125 -15.53 3.04 6.26
N LYS A 126 -15.84 2.45 5.11
CA LYS A 126 -16.45 1.11 5.03
C LYS A 126 -15.54 0.02 5.56
N TYR A 127 -14.24 0.26 5.61
CA TYR A 127 -13.23 -0.73 5.96
C TYR A 127 -12.55 -0.43 7.32
N GLY A 128 -13.20 0.35 8.15
CA GLY A 128 -12.74 0.61 9.50
C GLY A 128 -11.75 1.77 9.64
N PHE A 129 -11.65 2.62 8.64
CA PHE A 129 -10.82 3.83 8.68
C PHE A 129 -11.65 5.04 9.05
N GLU A 130 -11.10 5.91 9.90
CA GLU A 130 -11.73 7.18 10.27
C GLU A 130 -10.84 8.35 9.85
N TYR A 131 -11.48 9.44 9.44
CA TYR A 131 -10.78 10.68 9.09
C TYR A 131 -10.19 11.31 10.36
N ILE A 132 -8.90 11.66 10.33
CA ILE A 132 -8.23 12.26 11.49
C ILE A 132 -7.61 13.62 11.20
N GLY A 133 -7.62 14.09 9.97
CA GLY A 133 -7.08 15.40 9.63
C GLY A 133 -6.48 15.46 8.24
N THR A 134 -5.70 16.51 7.99
CA THR A 134 -5.06 16.77 6.70
C THR A 134 -3.54 16.73 6.85
N GLY A 135 -2.88 16.18 5.85
CA GLY A 135 -1.42 16.22 5.74
C GLY A 135 -0.98 16.86 4.43
N TYR A 136 0.29 17.19 4.32
CA TYR A 136 0.84 17.95 3.19
C TYR A 136 1.98 17.18 2.54
N HIS A 137 1.99 17.19 1.19
CA HIS A 137 3.01 16.51 0.39
C HIS A 137 4.14 17.46 0.00
N PRO A 138 5.34 16.94 -0.29
CA PRO A 138 6.49 17.79 -0.69
C PRO A 138 6.25 18.63 -1.94
N TRP A 139 5.30 18.22 -2.81
CA TRP A 139 4.98 18.96 -4.04
C TRP A 139 3.89 20.02 -3.85
N GLY A 140 3.44 20.27 -2.61
CA GLY A 140 2.52 21.35 -2.27
C GLY A 140 1.05 20.97 -2.17
N GLU A 141 0.67 19.77 -2.57
CA GLU A 141 -0.70 19.29 -2.44
C GLU A 141 -0.96 18.78 -1.02
N SER A 142 -2.23 18.69 -0.66
CA SER A 142 -2.67 18.12 0.62
C SER A 142 -3.54 16.89 0.38
N SER A 143 -3.65 16.05 1.40
CA SER A 143 -4.52 14.87 1.39
C SER A 143 -5.21 14.69 2.72
N ARG A 144 -6.36 14.03 2.68
CA ARG A 144 -7.07 13.58 3.88
C ARG A 144 -6.33 12.39 4.47
N ILE A 145 -6.19 12.37 5.78
CA ILE A 145 -5.56 11.27 6.50
C ILE A 145 -6.62 10.44 7.20
N TYR A 146 -6.53 9.14 7.06
CA TYR A 146 -7.41 8.16 7.70
C TYR A 146 -6.59 7.22 8.56
N ARG A 147 -7.21 6.76 9.64
CA ARG A 147 -6.61 5.82 10.60
C ARG A 147 -7.51 4.63 10.82
N SER A 148 -6.94 3.44 10.89
CA SER A 148 -7.60 2.24 11.37
C SER A 148 -6.85 1.73 12.60
N THR A 149 -7.57 1.51 13.70
CA THR A 149 -7.00 0.87 14.88
C THR A 149 -6.83 -0.62 14.61
N LEU A 150 -5.68 -1.16 14.98
CA LEU A 150 -5.33 -2.57 14.72
C LEU A 150 -5.63 -3.49 15.90
#